data_427f9a0b28ad1e24ce2894f63188cd84
#
_entry.id   427f9a0b28ad1e24ce2894f63188cd84
#
_cell.length_a   1.000
_cell.length_b   1.000
_cell.length_c   1.000
_cell.angle_alpha   90.00
_cell.angle_beta   90.00
_cell.angle_gamma   90.00
#
_symmetry.space_group_name_H-M   'P 1'
#
loop_
_entity.id
_entity.type
_entity.pdbx_description
1 polymer ?
#
loop_
_entity_poly.entity_id
_entity_poly.type
_entity_poly.pdbx_seq_one_letter_code
_entity_poly.pdbx_strand_id
1 'polypeptide(L)'
;MSAMEIHKLVKEYKNGVRALDELSLKVNSGQIFALLGPNGAGKSSLINILTTYYRATSGSVTILGRNLFKEPAWVRTQIACVAQQVSIDTHLSLRENMIFQSRLYKVETEVAQKRIDSLIESFELSGYLKFPVASYPGGVKRQLDIAMNMVSFPQILFLDEPTVGMDALSRKEMWRMLLKIRAEYGTTIFLTTHYLEEADQLSDTICIMKDGKELVQGTPGSLRSYIRQNLLRIGFSSAGLAQKQKDALDNAGLVKFASVRDYSVLVSVDNRRTAFTTVNKWLLEHQVEFDAIEIVEPSLEDVFLALTSENRKERWLC
;
A
#
# COMPACT_ATOMS: atom_id res chain seq x y z
N MET A 1 21.46 1.50 0.02
CA MET A 1 21.72 0.05 0.15
C MET A 1 20.40 -0.68 0.03
N SER A 2 20.41 -1.96 -0.38
CA SER A 2 19.19 -2.76 -0.46
C SER A 2 18.87 -3.36 0.91
N ALA A 3 17.63 -3.19 1.40
CA ALA A 3 17.16 -3.88 2.60
C ALA A 3 16.68 -5.30 2.27
N MET A 4 16.13 -5.49 1.05
CA MET A 4 15.58 -6.77 0.63
C MET A 4 15.66 -6.92 -0.88
N GLU A 5 16.03 -8.12 -1.32
CA GLU A 5 16.01 -8.52 -2.73
C GLU A 5 15.35 -9.90 -2.85
N ILE A 6 14.38 -9.98 -3.75
CA ILE A 6 13.62 -11.19 -4.04
C ILE A 6 13.82 -11.53 -5.50
N HIS A 7 14.19 -12.78 -5.80
CA HIS A 7 14.42 -13.26 -7.15
C HIS A 7 13.60 -14.51 -7.45
N LYS A 8 12.70 -14.39 -8.42
CA LYS A 8 11.86 -15.47 -8.97
C LYS A 8 11.24 -16.34 -7.88
N LEU A 9 10.66 -15.68 -6.87
CA LEU A 9 10.07 -16.37 -5.72
C LEU A 9 8.77 -17.05 -6.13
N VAL A 10 8.67 -18.33 -5.85
CA VAL A 10 7.47 -19.14 -6.10
C VAL A 10 6.94 -19.69 -4.79
N LYS A 11 5.63 -19.61 -4.61
CA LYS A 11 4.91 -20.30 -3.55
C LYS A 11 3.72 -21.04 -4.10
N GLU A 12 3.80 -22.37 -4.01
CA GLU A 12 2.69 -23.27 -4.31
C GLU A 12 2.28 -24.00 -3.03
N TYR A 13 0.99 -24.03 -2.76
CA TYR A 13 0.41 -24.72 -1.62
C TYR A 13 0.03 -26.16 -2.01
N LYS A 14 -0.11 -27.05 -1.02
CA LYS A 14 -0.45 -28.47 -1.24
C LYS A 14 -1.76 -28.70 -2.00
N ASN A 15 -2.66 -27.75 -1.97
CA ASN A 15 -3.94 -27.76 -2.71
C ASN A 15 -3.78 -27.32 -4.17
N GLY A 16 -2.57 -27.11 -4.68
CA GLY A 16 -2.29 -26.67 -6.04
C GLY A 16 -2.40 -25.16 -6.28
N VAL A 17 -2.75 -24.37 -5.26
CA VAL A 17 -2.81 -22.90 -5.40
C VAL A 17 -1.41 -22.32 -5.49
N ARG A 18 -1.08 -21.68 -6.61
CA ARG A 18 0.17 -20.95 -6.82
C ARG A 18 -0.02 -19.48 -6.40
N ALA A 19 0.34 -19.17 -5.18
CA ALA A 19 0.15 -17.85 -4.58
C ALA A 19 1.23 -16.83 -4.97
N LEU A 20 2.44 -17.27 -5.31
CA LEU A 20 3.51 -16.44 -5.87
C LEU A 20 4.07 -17.16 -7.11
N ASP A 21 4.23 -16.40 -8.20
CA ASP A 21 4.64 -16.90 -9.50
C ASP A 21 5.81 -16.10 -10.06
N GLU A 22 7.03 -16.57 -9.75
CA GLU A 22 8.30 -15.96 -10.13
C GLU A 22 8.43 -14.47 -9.73
N LEU A 23 7.86 -14.11 -8.58
CA LEU A 23 7.90 -12.75 -8.06
C LEU A 23 9.34 -12.29 -7.84
N SER A 24 9.68 -11.13 -8.41
CA SER A 24 10.97 -10.48 -8.18
C SER A 24 10.73 -9.02 -7.77
N LEU A 25 11.32 -8.58 -6.65
CA LEU A 25 11.25 -7.18 -6.24
C LEU A 25 12.43 -6.77 -5.38
N LYS A 26 12.64 -5.45 -5.30
CA LYS A 26 13.73 -4.85 -4.55
C LYS A 26 13.22 -3.74 -3.65
N VAL A 27 13.66 -3.77 -2.40
CA VAL A 27 13.32 -2.76 -1.37
C VAL A 27 14.61 -2.12 -0.88
N ASN A 28 14.67 -0.78 -0.89
CA ASN A 28 15.83 -0.05 -0.38
C ASN A 28 15.73 0.19 1.13
N SER A 29 16.86 0.35 1.81
CA SER A 29 16.90 0.63 3.24
C SER A 29 16.33 2.02 3.55
N GLY A 30 15.59 2.11 4.67
CA GLY A 30 15.04 3.37 5.18
C GLY A 30 13.86 3.93 4.38
N GLN A 31 13.28 3.16 3.45
CA GLN A 31 12.09 3.58 2.71
C GLN A 31 10.82 2.95 3.28
N ILE A 32 9.68 3.55 2.94
CA ILE A 32 8.37 2.92 3.04
C ILE A 32 8.05 2.30 1.68
N PHE A 33 7.91 1.00 1.66
CA PHE A 33 7.56 0.22 0.47
C PHE A 33 6.14 -0.33 0.63
N ALA A 34 5.24 -0.02 -0.31
CA ALA A 34 3.89 -0.56 -0.33
C ALA A 34 3.74 -1.66 -1.38
N LEU A 35 3.23 -2.80 -0.95
CA LEU A 35 2.76 -3.86 -1.83
C LEU A 35 1.24 -3.71 -2.01
N LEU A 36 0.85 -3.20 -3.17
CA LEU A 36 -0.55 -2.93 -3.53
C LEU A 36 -1.10 -4.06 -4.39
N GLY A 37 -2.32 -4.50 -4.14
CA GLY A 37 -2.97 -5.50 -4.97
C GLY A 37 -4.33 -5.93 -4.43
N PRO A 38 -5.18 -6.55 -5.27
CA PRO A 38 -6.47 -7.05 -4.84
C PRO A 38 -6.32 -8.19 -3.82
N ASN A 39 -7.45 -8.57 -3.21
CA ASN A 39 -7.49 -9.75 -2.36
C ASN A 39 -7.15 -11.00 -3.19
N GLY A 40 -6.35 -11.90 -2.61
CA GLY A 40 -5.87 -13.08 -3.33
C GLY A 40 -4.62 -12.87 -4.19
N ALA A 41 -4.11 -11.64 -4.36
CA ALA A 41 -2.91 -11.37 -5.16
C ALA A 41 -1.62 -12.03 -4.64
N GLY A 42 -1.62 -12.59 -3.42
CA GLY A 42 -0.45 -13.26 -2.82
C GLY A 42 0.30 -12.42 -1.76
N LYS A 43 -0.20 -11.22 -1.40
CA LYS A 43 0.45 -10.29 -0.47
C LYS A 43 0.80 -10.93 0.88
N SER A 44 -0.17 -11.52 1.57
CA SER A 44 0.05 -12.17 2.87
C SER A 44 0.92 -13.44 2.74
N SER A 45 0.87 -14.16 1.62
CA SER A 45 1.78 -15.28 1.36
C SER A 45 3.23 -14.80 1.28
N LEU A 46 3.47 -13.65 0.65
CA LEU A 46 4.79 -13.03 0.60
C LEU A 46 5.28 -12.62 1.99
N ILE A 47 4.47 -11.87 2.76
CA ILE A 47 4.82 -11.49 4.15
C ILE A 47 5.16 -12.73 4.97
N ASN A 48 4.37 -13.79 4.90
CA ASN A 48 4.60 -15.02 5.67
C ASN A 48 5.93 -15.70 5.30
N ILE A 49 6.40 -15.60 4.05
CA ILE A 49 7.71 -16.10 3.66
C ILE A 49 8.81 -15.17 4.18
N LEU A 50 8.67 -13.85 4.00
CA LEU A 50 9.67 -12.86 4.43
C LEU A 50 9.88 -12.85 5.95
N THR A 51 8.81 -13.14 6.70
CA THR A 51 8.87 -13.30 8.17
C THR A 51 9.25 -14.68 8.64
N THR A 52 9.66 -15.57 7.71
CA THR A 52 10.09 -16.95 7.96
C THR A 52 8.99 -17.90 8.47
N TYR A 53 7.73 -17.52 8.39
CA TYR A 53 6.60 -18.36 8.82
C TYR A 53 6.32 -19.49 7.81
N TYR A 54 6.42 -19.20 6.50
CA TYR A 54 6.34 -20.21 5.45
C TYR A 54 7.67 -20.33 4.68
N ARG A 55 7.90 -21.50 4.11
CA ARG A 55 8.97 -21.69 3.12
C ARG A 55 8.44 -21.43 1.71
N ALA A 56 9.27 -20.82 0.88
CA ALA A 56 9.02 -20.75 -0.56
C ALA A 56 9.15 -22.15 -1.19
N THR A 57 8.49 -22.32 -2.35
CA THR A 57 8.64 -23.52 -3.18
C THR A 57 9.95 -23.44 -3.96
N SER A 58 10.28 -22.28 -4.51
CA SER A 58 11.55 -22.00 -5.19
C SER A 58 11.87 -20.52 -5.19
N GLY A 59 13.02 -20.13 -5.74
CA GLY A 59 13.51 -18.75 -5.76
C GLY A 59 14.43 -18.44 -4.58
N SER A 60 14.83 -17.19 -4.46
CA SER A 60 15.71 -16.73 -3.39
C SER A 60 15.29 -15.39 -2.82
N VAL A 61 15.58 -15.20 -1.53
CA VAL A 61 15.35 -13.95 -0.81
C VAL A 61 16.61 -13.59 -0.03
N THR A 62 17.05 -12.36 -0.20
CA THR A 62 18.14 -11.76 0.58
C THR A 62 17.56 -10.63 1.43
N ILE A 63 17.81 -10.64 2.74
CA ILE A 63 17.43 -9.60 3.69
C ILE A 63 18.70 -9.07 4.35
N LEU A 64 18.94 -7.76 4.26
CA LEU A 64 20.13 -7.09 4.80
C LEU A 64 21.45 -7.78 4.41
N GLY A 65 21.54 -8.24 3.15
CA GLY A 65 22.70 -8.93 2.60
C GLY A 65 22.82 -10.41 2.93
N ARG A 66 21.88 -11.00 3.71
CA ARG A 66 21.91 -12.43 4.10
C ARG A 66 20.77 -13.21 3.47
N ASN A 67 21.06 -14.46 3.14
CA ASN A 67 20.05 -15.35 2.57
C ASN A 67 19.03 -15.78 3.62
N LEU A 68 17.75 -15.46 3.39
CA LEU A 68 16.63 -15.74 4.30
C LEU A 68 16.52 -17.22 4.66
N PHE A 69 16.72 -18.11 3.69
CA PHE A 69 16.49 -19.55 3.87
C PHE A 69 17.68 -20.25 4.53
N LYS A 70 18.88 -19.65 4.46
CA LYS A 70 20.09 -20.19 5.10
C LYS A 70 20.27 -19.66 6.53
N GLU A 71 19.89 -18.41 6.78
CA GLU A 71 20.10 -17.74 8.06
C GLU A 71 18.80 -17.18 8.68
N PRO A 72 17.69 -17.96 8.74
CA PRO A 72 16.40 -17.46 9.19
C PRO A 72 16.41 -16.98 10.65
N ALA A 73 17.24 -17.59 11.50
CA ALA A 73 17.35 -17.19 12.90
C ALA A 73 17.93 -15.79 13.05
N TRP A 74 18.96 -15.45 12.27
CA TRP A 74 19.52 -14.11 12.26
C TRP A 74 18.53 -13.10 11.68
N VAL A 75 17.86 -13.43 10.57
CA VAL A 75 16.86 -12.52 9.97
C VAL A 75 15.77 -12.17 10.98
N ARG A 76 15.26 -13.14 11.74
CA ARG A 76 14.25 -12.88 12.78
C ARG A 76 14.70 -11.91 13.87
N THR A 77 15.99 -11.73 14.10
CA THR A 77 16.49 -10.72 15.04
C THR A 77 16.51 -9.31 14.45
N GLN A 78 16.39 -9.17 13.14
CA GLN A 78 16.46 -7.90 12.42
C GLN A 78 15.09 -7.36 12.00
N ILE A 79 14.06 -8.18 12.09
CA ILE A 79 12.73 -7.84 11.58
C ILE A 79 11.69 -7.88 12.69
N ALA A 80 10.61 -7.13 12.51
CA ALA A 80 9.37 -7.32 13.27
C ALA A 80 8.19 -7.38 12.30
N CYS A 81 7.10 -8.00 12.74
CA CYS A 81 5.89 -8.17 11.92
C CYS A 81 4.65 -7.88 12.74
N VAL A 82 3.82 -7.00 12.24
CA VAL A 82 2.48 -6.71 12.76
C VAL A 82 1.48 -7.30 11.78
N ALA A 83 0.83 -8.38 12.20
CA ALA A 83 -0.16 -9.07 11.39
C ALA A 83 -1.46 -8.26 11.26
N GLN A 84 -2.36 -8.65 10.37
CA GLN A 84 -3.66 -7.99 10.19
C GLN A 84 -4.49 -8.01 11.49
N GLN A 85 -4.50 -9.14 12.21
CA GLN A 85 -5.12 -9.23 13.55
C GLN A 85 -4.17 -8.67 14.61
N VAL A 86 -4.72 -7.86 15.50
CA VAL A 86 -3.99 -7.24 16.61
C VAL A 86 -3.58 -8.32 17.62
N SER A 87 -2.30 -8.32 18.03
CA SER A 87 -1.69 -9.35 18.90
C SER A 87 -1.51 -8.91 20.35
N ILE A 88 -2.29 -7.94 20.82
CA ILE A 88 -2.23 -7.43 22.19
C ILE A 88 -3.01 -8.31 23.17
N ASP A 89 -2.49 -8.45 24.39
CA ASP A 89 -3.24 -9.06 25.50
C ASP A 89 -4.06 -7.98 26.22
N THR A 90 -5.38 -8.10 26.18
CA THR A 90 -6.30 -7.16 26.80
C THR A 90 -6.37 -7.25 28.33
N HIS A 91 -5.81 -8.29 28.94
CA HIS A 91 -5.69 -8.46 30.40
C HIS A 91 -4.45 -7.77 30.98
N LEU A 92 -3.51 -7.42 30.13
CA LEU A 92 -2.30 -6.69 30.51
C LEU A 92 -2.50 -5.19 30.29
N SER A 93 -1.81 -4.39 31.07
CA SER A 93 -1.68 -2.94 30.82
C SER A 93 -0.87 -2.68 29.53
N LEU A 94 -0.95 -1.47 29.01
CA LEU A 94 -0.14 -1.02 27.89
C LEU A 94 1.35 -1.34 28.10
N ARG A 95 1.89 -0.95 29.24
CA ARG A 95 3.30 -1.13 29.59
C ARG A 95 3.66 -2.63 29.72
N GLU A 96 2.81 -3.44 30.33
CA GLU A 96 3.04 -4.88 30.47
C GLU A 96 3.05 -5.59 29.12
N ASN A 97 2.17 -5.21 28.19
CA ASN A 97 2.21 -5.71 26.81
C ASN A 97 3.57 -5.42 26.15
N MET A 98 4.07 -4.19 26.27
CA MET A 98 5.37 -3.80 25.70
C MET A 98 6.54 -4.52 26.39
N ILE A 99 6.49 -4.70 27.72
CA ILE A 99 7.50 -5.46 28.48
C ILE A 99 7.46 -6.94 28.05
N PHE A 100 6.28 -7.53 27.93
CA PHE A 100 6.14 -8.92 27.46
C PHE A 100 6.80 -9.09 26.09
N GLN A 101 6.49 -8.22 25.15
CA GLN A 101 7.07 -8.25 23.79
C GLN A 101 8.60 -8.06 23.82
N SER A 102 9.12 -7.16 24.65
CA SER A 102 10.56 -6.96 24.79
C SER A 102 11.30 -8.21 25.23
N ARG A 103 10.69 -9.01 26.13
CA ARG A 103 11.24 -10.30 26.59
C ARG A 103 11.27 -11.34 25.48
N LEU A 104 10.22 -11.40 24.65
CA LEU A 104 10.18 -12.30 23.48
C LEU A 104 11.30 -11.98 22.50
N TYR A 105 11.59 -10.71 22.26
CA TYR A 105 12.72 -10.25 21.45
C TYR A 105 14.08 -10.29 22.17
N LYS A 106 14.12 -10.72 23.45
CA LYS A 106 15.32 -10.81 24.27
C LYS A 106 16.05 -9.46 24.39
N VAL A 107 15.31 -8.35 24.45
CA VAL A 107 15.86 -7.03 24.71
C VAL A 107 16.22 -6.97 26.19
N GLU A 108 17.42 -6.45 26.50
CA GLU A 108 17.89 -6.28 27.85
C GLU A 108 16.96 -5.34 28.63
N THR A 109 16.69 -5.63 29.92
CA THR A 109 15.62 -5.01 30.71
C THR A 109 15.74 -3.50 30.81
N GLU A 110 16.94 -2.98 31.10
CA GLU A 110 17.15 -1.52 31.24
C GLU A 110 16.99 -0.80 29.89
N VAL A 111 17.47 -1.44 28.81
CA VAL A 111 17.30 -0.93 27.44
C VAL A 111 15.83 -0.94 27.05
N ALA A 112 15.11 -2.01 27.37
CA ALA A 112 13.69 -2.15 27.09
C ALA A 112 12.88 -1.06 27.79
N GLN A 113 13.13 -0.78 29.07
CA GLN A 113 12.42 0.26 29.81
C GLN A 113 12.59 1.64 29.16
N LYS A 114 13.83 2.04 28.82
CA LYS A 114 14.10 3.31 28.15
C LYS A 114 13.40 3.42 26.80
N ARG A 115 13.43 2.33 26.00
CA ARG A 115 12.76 2.29 24.71
C ARG A 115 11.24 2.36 24.83
N ILE A 116 10.66 1.65 25.80
CA ILE A 116 9.22 1.65 26.07
C ILE A 116 8.77 3.07 26.46
N ASP A 117 9.48 3.76 27.35
CA ASP A 117 9.14 5.12 27.73
C ASP A 117 9.17 6.07 26.52
N SER A 118 10.25 6.01 25.73
CA SER A 118 10.39 6.80 24.50
C SER A 118 9.28 6.50 23.47
N LEU A 119 8.92 5.24 23.27
CA LEU A 119 7.88 4.85 22.31
C LEU A 119 6.49 5.29 22.79
N ILE A 120 6.19 5.20 24.09
CA ILE A 120 4.92 5.67 24.67
C ILE A 120 4.76 7.18 24.43
N GLU A 121 5.82 7.95 24.63
CA GLU A 121 5.83 9.39 24.39
C GLU A 121 5.75 9.70 22.89
N SER A 122 6.62 9.09 22.10
CA SER A 122 6.70 9.30 20.65
C SER A 122 5.40 8.98 19.92
N PHE A 123 4.66 7.97 20.35
CA PHE A 123 3.42 7.54 19.71
C PHE A 123 2.16 8.06 20.42
N GLU A 124 2.34 9.06 21.33
CA GLU A 124 1.23 9.74 22.01
C GLU A 124 0.33 8.80 22.83
N LEU A 125 0.89 7.69 23.32
CA LEU A 125 0.16 6.68 24.08
C LEU A 125 0.06 6.99 25.56
N SER A 126 0.69 8.06 26.05
CA SER A 126 0.74 8.44 27.49
C SER A 126 -0.65 8.63 28.11
N GLY A 127 -1.61 9.16 27.33
CA GLY A 127 -2.99 9.36 27.78
C GLY A 127 -3.74 8.06 28.09
N TYR A 128 -3.26 6.93 27.58
CA TYR A 128 -3.90 5.62 27.72
C TYR A 128 -3.34 4.77 28.87
N LEU A 129 -2.25 5.16 29.50
CA LEU A 129 -1.56 4.41 30.57
C LEU A 129 -2.45 4.04 31.76
N LYS A 130 -3.46 4.88 32.05
CA LYS A 130 -4.36 4.70 33.21
C LYS A 130 -5.62 3.87 32.89
N PHE A 131 -5.84 3.55 31.62
CA PHE A 131 -7.04 2.82 31.19
C PHE A 131 -6.71 1.35 30.88
N PRO A 132 -7.65 0.43 31.07
CA PRO A 132 -7.45 -0.96 30.67
C PRO A 132 -7.38 -1.07 29.13
N VAL A 133 -6.47 -1.86 28.61
CA VAL A 133 -6.26 -2.06 27.16
C VAL A 133 -7.52 -2.55 26.45
N ALA A 134 -8.36 -3.32 27.15
CA ALA A 134 -9.66 -3.76 26.64
C ALA A 134 -10.55 -2.60 26.16
N SER A 135 -10.48 -1.44 26.83
CA SER A 135 -11.31 -0.25 26.54
C SER A 135 -10.76 0.64 25.41
N TYR A 136 -9.58 0.36 24.87
CA TYR A 136 -8.99 1.21 23.85
C TYR A 136 -9.76 1.16 22.53
N PRO A 137 -9.87 2.29 21.82
CA PRO A 137 -10.33 2.30 20.44
C PRO A 137 -9.48 1.40 19.57
N GLY A 138 -10.04 0.89 18.48
CA GLY A 138 -9.33 -0.01 17.56
C GLY A 138 -8.03 0.58 16.99
N GLY A 139 -8.05 1.86 16.62
CA GLY A 139 -6.86 2.59 16.16
C GLY A 139 -5.74 2.62 17.19
N VAL A 140 -6.08 2.89 18.47
CA VAL A 140 -5.11 2.93 19.58
C VAL A 140 -4.56 1.52 19.88
N LYS A 141 -5.40 0.49 19.80
CA LYS A 141 -4.93 -0.90 19.90
C LYS A 141 -3.90 -1.20 18.82
N ARG A 142 -4.14 -0.77 17.59
CA ARG A 142 -3.19 -0.95 16.49
C ARG A 142 -1.91 -0.17 16.68
N GLN A 143 -1.98 1.07 17.19
CA GLN A 143 -0.79 1.86 17.56
C GLN A 143 0.04 1.15 18.62
N LEU A 144 -0.60 0.59 19.66
CA LEU A 144 0.07 -0.20 20.68
C LEU A 144 0.74 -1.45 20.09
N ASP A 145 0.07 -2.18 19.21
CA ASP A 145 0.63 -3.37 18.55
C ASP A 145 1.91 -3.04 17.76
N ILE A 146 1.91 -1.92 17.03
CA ILE A 146 3.11 -1.43 16.35
C ILE A 146 4.18 -1.01 17.36
N ALA A 147 3.81 -0.27 18.41
CA ALA A 147 4.75 0.15 19.46
C ALA A 147 5.45 -1.02 20.14
N MET A 148 4.71 -2.09 20.45
CA MET A 148 5.27 -3.33 21.00
C MET A 148 6.34 -3.93 20.08
N ASN A 149 6.07 -3.98 18.79
CA ASN A 149 7.00 -4.53 17.80
C ASN A 149 8.21 -3.61 17.58
N MET A 150 8.06 -2.30 17.79
CA MET A 150 9.17 -1.34 17.72
C MET A 150 10.13 -1.41 18.91
N VAL A 151 9.80 -2.06 20.04
CA VAL A 151 10.68 -2.19 21.20
C VAL A 151 12.01 -2.88 20.86
N SER A 152 12.00 -3.80 19.88
CA SER A 152 13.22 -4.44 19.40
C SER A 152 14.11 -3.55 18.52
N PHE A 153 13.60 -2.39 18.05
CA PHE A 153 14.23 -1.51 17.06
C PHE A 153 14.62 -2.27 15.78
N PRO A 154 13.63 -2.86 15.10
CA PRO A 154 13.88 -3.67 13.93
C PRO A 154 14.44 -2.82 12.77
N GLN A 155 15.31 -3.43 11.96
CA GLN A 155 15.79 -2.83 10.71
C GLN A 155 14.69 -2.81 9.65
N ILE A 156 13.78 -3.80 9.69
CA ILE A 156 12.62 -3.88 8.79
C ILE A 156 11.36 -4.20 9.60
N LEU A 157 10.32 -3.39 9.41
CA LEU A 157 9.00 -3.59 9.99
C LEU A 157 8.02 -4.01 8.88
N PHE A 158 7.47 -5.22 8.99
CA PHE A 158 6.41 -5.72 8.12
C PHE A 158 5.05 -5.39 8.72
N LEU A 159 4.15 -4.84 7.90
CA LEU A 159 2.79 -4.48 8.29
C LEU A 159 1.80 -5.09 7.29
N ASP A 160 0.98 -6.03 7.76
CA ASP A 160 -0.06 -6.62 6.91
C ASP A 160 -1.36 -5.84 7.08
N GLU A 161 -1.73 -5.06 6.05
CA GLU A 161 -2.93 -4.21 5.99
C GLU A 161 -3.14 -3.35 7.26
N PRO A 162 -2.21 -2.46 7.62
CA PRO A 162 -2.15 -1.83 8.94
C PRO A 162 -3.35 -0.96 9.29
N THR A 163 -4.08 -0.43 8.32
CA THR A 163 -5.18 0.54 8.53
C THR A 163 -6.57 -0.01 8.19
N VAL A 164 -6.68 -1.30 7.92
CA VAL A 164 -7.97 -1.94 7.63
C VAL A 164 -8.94 -1.78 8.80
N GLY A 165 -10.17 -1.37 8.48
CA GLY A 165 -11.23 -1.15 9.47
C GLY A 165 -11.12 0.13 10.28
N MET A 166 -10.16 1.02 9.97
CA MET A 166 -10.04 2.33 10.61
C MET A 166 -10.90 3.39 9.91
N ASP A 167 -11.41 4.33 10.69
CA ASP A 167 -11.97 5.57 10.18
C ASP A 167 -10.88 6.48 9.57
N ALA A 168 -11.29 7.52 8.86
CA ALA A 168 -10.37 8.41 8.14
C ALA A 168 -9.40 9.17 9.06
N LEU A 169 -9.83 9.53 10.29
CA LEU A 169 -8.98 10.23 11.25
C LEU A 169 -7.92 9.30 11.83
N SER A 170 -8.34 8.15 12.35
CA SER A 170 -7.44 7.11 12.88
C SER A 170 -6.42 6.64 11.84
N ARG A 171 -6.82 6.57 10.56
CA ARG A 171 -5.92 6.22 9.46
C ARG A 171 -4.82 7.28 9.27
N LYS A 172 -5.17 8.56 9.27
CA LYS A 172 -4.19 9.66 9.16
C LYS A 172 -3.23 9.71 10.34
N GLU A 173 -3.70 9.41 11.56
CA GLU A 173 -2.84 9.30 12.73
C GLU A 173 -1.86 8.13 12.60
N MET A 174 -2.33 6.99 12.12
CA MET A 174 -1.47 5.84 11.82
C MET A 174 -0.41 6.18 10.77
N TRP A 175 -0.76 6.88 9.71
CA TRP A 175 0.21 7.31 8.69
C TRP A 175 1.28 8.23 9.27
N ARG A 176 0.90 9.20 10.11
CA ARG A 176 1.86 10.05 10.82
C ARG A 176 2.82 9.23 11.69
N MET A 177 2.30 8.23 12.41
CA MET A 177 3.12 7.32 13.20
C MET A 177 4.13 6.54 12.34
N LEU A 178 3.71 5.99 11.19
CA LEU A 178 4.61 5.26 10.29
C LEU A 178 5.70 6.16 9.69
N LEU A 179 5.35 7.37 9.28
CA LEU A 179 6.32 8.36 8.80
C LEU A 179 7.33 8.72 9.90
N LYS A 180 6.87 8.85 11.15
CA LYS A 180 7.72 9.10 12.32
C LYS A 180 8.67 7.94 12.60
N ILE A 181 8.18 6.69 12.55
CA ILE A 181 9.02 5.48 12.69
C ILE A 181 10.16 5.51 11.67
N ARG A 182 9.85 5.78 10.39
CA ARG A 182 10.88 5.88 9.36
C ARG A 182 11.89 7.00 9.66
N ALA A 183 11.41 8.19 10.00
CA ALA A 183 12.25 9.38 10.18
C ALA A 183 13.14 9.30 11.41
N GLU A 184 12.63 8.83 12.55
CA GLU A 184 13.35 8.83 13.83
C GLU A 184 14.21 7.58 14.05
N TYR A 185 13.74 6.42 13.56
CA TYR A 185 14.42 5.14 13.80
C TYR A 185 15.14 4.59 12.57
N GLY A 186 14.96 5.20 11.39
CA GLY A 186 15.56 4.72 10.14
C GLY A 186 15.06 3.36 9.70
N THR A 187 13.97 2.86 10.31
CA THR A 187 13.39 1.54 10.01
C THR A 187 12.83 1.51 8.59
N THR A 188 13.17 0.48 7.84
CA THR A 188 12.52 0.18 6.56
C THR A 188 11.13 -0.37 6.82
N ILE A 189 10.09 0.21 6.24
CA ILE A 189 8.72 -0.26 6.40
C ILE A 189 8.29 -0.95 5.12
N PHE A 190 7.84 -2.20 5.25
CA PHE A 190 7.21 -2.96 4.17
C PHE A 190 5.75 -3.18 4.56
N LEU A 191 4.83 -2.52 3.88
CA LEU A 191 3.40 -2.67 4.15
C LEU A 191 2.65 -3.29 2.97
N THR A 192 1.63 -4.08 3.27
CA THR A 192 0.63 -4.47 2.29
C THR A 192 -0.60 -3.61 2.44
N THR A 193 -1.25 -3.29 1.35
CA THR A 193 -2.51 -2.55 1.36
C THR A 193 -3.32 -2.84 0.10
N HIS A 194 -4.62 -2.63 0.19
CA HIS A 194 -5.51 -2.50 -0.96
C HIS A 194 -6.06 -1.07 -1.09
N TYR A 195 -5.67 -0.17 -0.19
CA TYR A 195 -6.02 1.25 -0.25
C TYR A 195 -4.98 2.02 -1.07
N LEU A 196 -5.41 2.50 -2.23
CA LEU A 196 -4.58 3.29 -3.14
C LEU A 196 -4.09 4.59 -2.50
N GLU A 197 -4.95 5.26 -1.73
CA GLU A 197 -4.61 6.49 -1.01
C GLU A 197 -3.48 6.25 0.00
N GLU A 198 -3.52 5.13 0.74
CA GLU A 198 -2.45 4.78 1.68
C GLU A 198 -1.10 4.59 0.98
N ALA A 199 -1.11 3.81 -0.11
CA ALA A 199 0.10 3.60 -0.91
C ALA A 199 0.64 4.93 -1.46
N ASP A 200 -0.24 5.80 -1.97
CA ASP A 200 0.15 7.08 -2.56
C ASP A 200 0.72 8.09 -1.56
N GLN A 201 0.13 8.16 -0.36
CA GLN A 201 0.51 9.15 0.67
C GLN A 201 1.74 8.74 1.49
N LEU A 202 1.95 7.43 1.68
CA LEU A 202 3.01 6.94 2.56
C LEU A 202 4.28 6.51 1.85
N SER A 203 4.15 5.97 0.63
CA SER A 203 5.21 5.12 0.10
C SER A 203 6.21 5.87 -0.75
N ASP A 204 7.49 5.58 -0.54
CA ASP A 204 8.57 6.01 -1.44
C ASP A 204 8.58 5.14 -2.72
N THR A 205 8.17 3.88 -2.57
CA THR A 205 8.05 2.92 -3.68
C THR A 205 6.81 2.07 -3.51
N ILE A 206 6.09 1.88 -4.60
CA ILE A 206 4.90 1.02 -4.67
C ILE A 206 5.18 -0.10 -5.66
N CYS A 207 4.82 -1.33 -5.31
CA CYS A 207 4.73 -2.46 -6.21
C CYS A 207 3.26 -2.85 -6.38
N ILE A 208 2.76 -2.84 -7.60
CA ILE A 208 1.43 -3.36 -7.92
C ILE A 208 1.56 -4.84 -8.25
N MET A 209 0.80 -5.66 -7.52
CA MET A 209 0.84 -7.11 -7.62
C MET A 209 -0.53 -7.67 -7.99
N LYS A 210 -0.57 -8.64 -8.91
CA LYS A 210 -1.76 -9.42 -9.28
C LYS A 210 -1.36 -10.87 -9.57
N ASP A 211 -2.18 -11.83 -9.16
CA ASP A 211 -2.02 -13.27 -9.47
C ASP A 211 -0.61 -13.81 -9.15
N GLY A 212 -0.06 -13.39 -8.01
CA GLY A 212 1.27 -13.82 -7.56
C GLY A 212 2.45 -13.17 -8.27
N LYS A 213 2.22 -12.22 -9.19
CA LYS A 213 3.25 -11.53 -10.00
C LYS A 213 3.32 -10.05 -9.71
N GLU A 214 4.51 -9.48 -9.83
CA GLU A 214 4.69 -8.05 -9.96
C GLU A 214 4.21 -7.61 -11.33
N LEU A 215 3.35 -6.60 -11.39
CA LEU A 215 2.96 -5.94 -12.62
C LEU A 215 3.87 -4.74 -12.91
N VAL A 216 4.13 -3.94 -11.91
CA VAL A 216 5.01 -2.76 -11.99
C VAL A 216 5.50 -2.36 -10.60
N GLN A 217 6.72 -1.80 -10.53
CA GLN A 217 7.29 -1.21 -9.33
C GLN A 217 7.87 0.18 -9.66
N GLY A 218 7.62 1.16 -8.79
CA GLY A 218 8.14 2.52 -8.97
C GLY A 218 7.73 3.47 -7.86
N THR A 219 8.19 4.72 -7.96
CA THR A 219 7.68 5.79 -7.09
C THR A 219 6.24 6.14 -7.47
N PRO A 220 5.42 6.71 -6.55
CA PRO A 220 4.07 7.16 -6.91
C PRO A 220 4.02 8.04 -8.15
N GLY A 221 4.97 8.98 -8.28
CA GLY A 221 5.08 9.85 -9.46
C GLY A 221 5.44 9.10 -10.74
N SER A 222 6.39 8.15 -10.69
CA SER A 222 6.77 7.35 -11.86
C SER A 222 5.63 6.42 -12.30
N LEU A 223 4.85 5.88 -11.35
CA LEU A 223 3.70 5.05 -11.68
C LEU A 223 2.59 5.85 -12.36
N ARG A 224 2.30 7.08 -11.90
CA ARG A 224 1.34 7.96 -12.59
C ARG A 224 1.78 8.27 -14.01
N SER A 225 3.09 8.47 -14.25
CA SER A 225 3.62 8.71 -15.60
C SER A 225 3.62 7.47 -16.49
N TYR A 226 3.36 6.26 -15.92
CA TYR A 226 3.20 5.02 -16.69
C TYR A 226 2.01 5.12 -17.65
N ILE A 227 0.95 5.82 -17.25
CA ILE A 227 -0.12 6.23 -18.14
C ILE A 227 0.36 7.47 -18.90
N ARG A 228 0.90 7.27 -20.09
CA ARG A 228 1.41 8.35 -20.97
C ARG A 228 0.31 9.23 -21.56
N GLN A 229 -0.92 9.12 -21.10
CA GLN A 229 -2.06 9.79 -21.69
C GLN A 229 -2.42 11.03 -20.89
N ASN A 230 -2.77 12.09 -21.61
CA ASN A 230 -3.40 13.24 -21.01
C ASN A 230 -4.87 12.91 -20.78
N LEU A 231 -5.37 13.22 -19.60
CA LEU A 231 -6.76 12.98 -19.24
C LEU A 231 -7.52 14.29 -19.19
N LEU A 232 -8.75 14.28 -19.75
CA LEU A 232 -9.74 15.33 -19.55
C LEU A 232 -10.87 14.75 -18.70
N ARG A 233 -11.28 15.49 -17.67
CA ARG A 233 -12.48 15.22 -16.90
C ARG A 233 -13.57 16.16 -17.34
N ILE A 234 -14.75 15.62 -17.68
CA ILE A 234 -15.94 16.38 -18.07
C ILE A 234 -17.00 16.09 -17.02
N GLY A 235 -17.40 17.10 -16.25
CA GLY A 235 -18.42 17.01 -15.21
C GLY A 235 -19.83 17.17 -15.79
N PHE A 236 -20.78 16.39 -15.27
CA PHE A 236 -22.19 16.42 -15.66
C PHE A 236 -23.08 16.44 -14.42
N SER A 237 -24.31 16.93 -14.58
CA SER A 237 -25.29 17.03 -13.49
C SER A 237 -25.85 15.68 -13.01
N SER A 238 -25.63 14.57 -13.73
CA SER A 238 -26.08 13.24 -13.35
C SER A 238 -25.24 12.12 -13.97
N ALA A 239 -25.22 10.94 -13.29
CA ALA A 239 -24.55 9.75 -13.80
C ALA A 239 -25.15 9.23 -15.12
N GLY A 240 -26.46 9.38 -15.32
CA GLY A 240 -27.12 8.99 -16.57
C GLY A 240 -26.67 9.85 -17.77
N LEU A 241 -26.48 11.14 -17.58
CA LEU A 241 -25.89 12.04 -18.58
C LEU A 241 -24.44 11.69 -18.85
N ALA A 242 -23.64 11.45 -17.82
CA ALA A 242 -22.25 11.05 -17.96
C ALA A 242 -22.14 9.75 -18.81
N GLN A 243 -22.95 8.74 -18.51
CA GLN A 243 -22.93 7.49 -19.29
C GLN A 243 -23.33 7.71 -20.75
N LYS A 244 -24.38 8.48 -21.00
CA LYS A 244 -24.83 8.81 -22.36
C LYS A 244 -23.75 9.53 -23.17
N GLN A 245 -23.08 10.50 -22.55
CA GLN A 245 -22.03 11.27 -23.21
C GLN A 245 -20.75 10.48 -23.40
N LYS A 246 -20.42 9.58 -22.47
CA LYS A 246 -19.32 8.60 -22.66
C LYS A 246 -19.53 7.79 -23.93
N ASP A 247 -20.71 7.22 -24.12
CA ASP A 247 -21.03 6.38 -25.30
C ASP A 247 -21.00 7.23 -26.60
N ALA A 248 -21.45 8.48 -26.53
CA ALA A 248 -21.41 9.40 -27.68
C ALA A 248 -19.97 9.80 -28.06
N LEU A 249 -19.09 10.05 -27.08
CA LEU A 249 -17.68 10.37 -27.33
C LEU A 249 -16.90 9.17 -27.89
N ASP A 250 -17.17 7.98 -27.40
CA ASP A 250 -16.57 6.74 -27.93
C ASP A 250 -17.00 6.51 -29.39
N ASN A 251 -18.28 6.71 -29.70
CA ASN A 251 -18.81 6.54 -31.07
C ASN A 251 -18.29 7.62 -32.04
N ALA A 252 -18.00 8.82 -31.55
CA ALA A 252 -17.44 9.90 -32.36
C ALA A 252 -15.97 9.69 -32.74
N GLY A 253 -15.27 8.72 -32.10
CA GLY A 253 -13.85 8.45 -32.35
C GLY A 253 -12.91 9.59 -31.96
N LEU A 254 -13.35 10.52 -31.12
CA LEU A 254 -12.61 11.71 -30.72
C LEU A 254 -11.61 11.42 -29.58
N VAL A 255 -11.81 10.32 -28.89
CA VAL A 255 -11.05 9.93 -27.69
C VAL A 255 -10.57 8.51 -27.85
N LYS A 256 -9.41 8.20 -27.29
CA LYS A 256 -8.90 6.81 -27.30
C LYS A 256 -9.64 5.92 -26.33
N PHE A 257 -10.11 6.52 -25.26
CA PHE A 257 -10.81 5.82 -24.20
C PHE A 257 -11.69 6.82 -23.43
N ALA A 258 -12.86 6.36 -22.98
CA ALA A 258 -13.70 7.09 -22.05
C ALA A 258 -14.22 6.19 -20.93
N SER A 259 -14.22 6.67 -19.69
CA SER A 259 -14.82 5.99 -18.53
C SER A 259 -15.69 6.95 -17.73
N VAL A 260 -16.72 6.40 -17.07
CA VAL A 260 -17.58 7.20 -16.17
C VAL A 260 -17.09 7.01 -14.74
N ARG A 261 -16.97 8.13 -14.03
CA ARG A 261 -16.73 8.18 -12.57
C ARG A 261 -17.72 9.14 -11.94
N ASP A 262 -18.57 8.62 -11.08
CA ASP A 262 -19.65 9.39 -10.45
C ASP A 262 -20.49 10.14 -11.48
N TYR A 263 -20.40 11.46 -11.50
CA TYR A 263 -21.07 12.35 -12.43
C TYR A 263 -20.14 12.91 -13.51
N SER A 264 -18.98 12.30 -13.73
CA SER A 264 -18.02 12.78 -14.72
C SER A 264 -17.59 11.69 -15.71
N VAL A 265 -17.20 12.13 -16.90
CA VAL A 265 -16.55 11.31 -17.91
C VAL A 265 -15.06 11.66 -17.93
N LEU A 266 -14.22 10.65 -17.75
CA LEU A 266 -12.78 10.75 -17.91
C LEU A 266 -12.41 10.27 -19.30
N VAL A 267 -11.79 11.10 -20.11
CA VAL A 267 -11.39 10.78 -21.49
C VAL A 267 -9.87 10.87 -21.66
N SER A 268 -9.33 9.91 -22.38
CA SER A 268 -7.91 9.87 -22.74
C SER A 268 -7.68 10.52 -24.10
N VAL A 269 -6.64 11.37 -24.18
CA VAL A 269 -6.36 12.21 -25.36
C VAL A 269 -4.85 12.25 -25.63
N ASP A 270 -4.47 12.33 -26.91
CA ASP A 270 -3.08 12.33 -27.34
C ASP A 270 -2.32 13.62 -26.99
N ASN A 271 -2.97 14.77 -27.12
CA ASN A 271 -2.37 16.07 -26.91
C ASN A 271 -3.29 16.97 -26.08
N ARG A 272 -2.78 17.46 -24.94
CA ARG A 272 -3.54 18.29 -23.98
C ARG A 272 -4.23 19.50 -24.64
N ARG A 273 -3.53 20.23 -25.51
CA ARG A 273 -4.06 21.49 -26.09
C ARG A 273 -5.07 21.24 -27.19
N THR A 274 -4.76 20.36 -28.15
CA THR A 274 -5.65 20.09 -29.28
C THR A 274 -6.88 19.30 -28.82
N ALA A 275 -6.72 18.38 -27.90
CA ALA A 275 -7.83 17.56 -27.42
C ALA A 275 -8.84 18.34 -26.57
N PHE A 276 -8.37 19.23 -25.69
CA PHE A 276 -9.26 20.12 -24.96
C PHE A 276 -10.13 20.93 -25.93
N THR A 277 -9.50 21.53 -26.94
CA THR A 277 -10.21 22.31 -27.96
C THR A 277 -11.18 21.46 -28.78
N THR A 278 -10.75 20.26 -29.18
CA THR A 278 -11.57 19.35 -30.01
C THR A 278 -12.76 18.81 -29.23
N VAL A 279 -12.56 18.34 -28.00
CA VAL A 279 -13.64 17.83 -27.16
C VAL A 279 -14.60 18.95 -26.76
N ASN A 280 -14.08 20.09 -26.35
CA ASN A 280 -14.94 21.26 -26.01
C ASN A 280 -15.77 21.73 -27.21
N LYS A 281 -15.15 21.83 -28.39
CA LYS A 281 -15.86 22.20 -29.63
C LYS A 281 -16.97 21.21 -29.94
N TRP A 282 -16.69 19.90 -29.84
CA TRP A 282 -17.68 18.86 -30.07
C TRP A 282 -18.85 18.93 -29.09
N LEU A 283 -18.59 19.14 -27.79
CA LEU A 283 -19.64 19.33 -26.77
C LEU A 283 -20.56 20.50 -27.10
N LEU A 284 -19.97 21.61 -27.53
CA LEU A 284 -20.74 22.82 -27.91
C LEU A 284 -21.54 22.63 -29.19
N GLU A 285 -20.96 21.99 -30.22
CA GLU A 285 -21.64 21.72 -31.49
C GLU A 285 -22.83 20.75 -31.32
N HIS A 286 -22.75 19.82 -30.36
CA HIS A 286 -23.82 18.87 -30.05
C HIS A 286 -24.76 19.39 -28.94
N GLN A 287 -24.61 20.64 -28.51
CA GLN A 287 -25.42 21.27 -27.45
C GLN A 287 -25.46 20.44 -26.16
N VAL A 288 -24.33 19.81 -25.81
CA VAL A 288 -24.19 19.05 -24.59
C VAL A 288 -24.01 19.98 -23.40
N GLU A 289 -24.91 19.90 -22.43
CA GLU A 289 -24.74 20.60 -21.15
C GLU A 289 -23.73 19.86 -20.29
N PHE A 290 -22.71 20.56 -19.79
CA PHE A 290 -21.68 20.05 -18.89
C PHE A 290 -21.33 21.14 -17.84
N ASP A 291 -20.93 20.67 -16.64
CA ASP A 291 -20.65 21.60 -15.53
C ASP A 291 -19.21 22.12 -15.60
N ALA A 292 -18.26 21.27 -15.97
CA ALA A 292 -16.84 21.62 -16.04
C ALA A 292 -16.10 20.73 -17.06
N ILE A 293 -14.98 21.25 -17.59
CA ILE A 293 -14.01 20.48 -18.35
C ILE A 293 -12.61 20.82 -17.83
N GLU A 294 -11.87 19.81 -17.38
CA GLU A 294 -10.59 19.98 -16.72
C GLU A 294 -9.53 19.03 -17.32
N ILE A 295 -8.30 19.53 -17.41
CA ILE A 295 -7.15 18.66 -17.67
C ILE A 295 -6.72 18.08 -16.33
N VAL A 296 -6.72 16.75 -16.21
CA VAL A 296 -6.33 16.07 -14.99
C VAL A 296 -5.09 15.20 -15.21
N GLU A 297 -4.29 15.06 -14.18
CA GLU A 297 -3.19 14.10 -14.19
C GLU A 297 -3.71 12.72 -13.81
N PRO A 298 -3.16 11.62 -14.41
CA PRO A 298 -3.51 10.27 -14.01
C PRO A 298 -3.31 10.06 -12.52
N SER A 299 -4.29 9.47 -11.86
CA SER A 299 -4.19 9.03 -10.48
C SER A 299 -3.56 7.64 -10.39
N LEU A 300 -3.10 7.26 -9.19
CA LEU A 300 -2.65 5.89 -8.96
C LEU A 300 -3.78 4.86 -9.18
N GLU A 301 -5.03 5.27 -8.97
CA GLU A 301 -6.20 4.43 -9.26
C GLU A 301 -6.34 4.14 -10.76
N ASP A 302 -6.08 5.12 -11.61
CA ASP A 302 -6.08 4.93 -13.06
C ASP A 302 -5.03 3.90 -13.49
N VAL A 303 -3.82 4.02 -12.92
CA VAL A 303 -2.74 3.05 -13.15
C VAL A 303 -3.14 1.64 -12.68
N PHE A 304 -3.70 1.55 -11.48
CA PHE A 304 -4.11 0.27 -10.91
C PHE A 304 -5.20 -0.40 -11.76
N LEU A 305 -6.22 0.33 -12.16
CA LEU A 305 -7.29 -0.18 -13.02
C LEU A 305 -6.76 -0.60 -14.41
N ALA A 306 -5.89 0.22 -15.00
CA ALA A 306 -5.29 -0.09 -16.29
C ALA A 306 -4.46 -1.38 -16.27
N LEU A 307 -3.75 -1.65 -15.16
CA LEU A 307 -2.91 -2.83 -15.02
C LEU A 307 -3.67 -4.08 -14.58
N THR A 308 -4.78 -3.92 -13.84
CA THR A 308 -5.50 -5.04 -13.22
C THR A 308 -6.78 -5.46 -13.95
N SER A 309 -7.35 -4.59 -14.83
CA SER A 309 -8.54 -4.93 -15.60
C SER A 309 -8.27 -6.06 -16.62
N GLU A 310 -9.20 -7.01 -16.71
CA GLU A 310 -9.13 -8.13 -17.69
C GLU A 310 -9.51 -7.71 -19.11
N ASN A 311 -10.19 -6.58 -19.26
CA ASN A 311 -10.65 -6.08 -20.54
C ASN A 311 -9.51 -5.44 -21.33
N ARG A 312 -8.92 -6.18 -22.27
CA ARG A 312 -7.88 -5.71 -23.20
C ARG A 312 -8.30 -4.49 -24.06
N LYS A 313 -9.56 -4.07 -24.04
CA LYS A 313 -10.06 -2.85 -24.70
C LYS A 313 -9.77 -1.57 -23.89
N GLU A 314 -9.49 -1.69 -22.58
CA GLU A 314 -9.09 -0.58 -21.71
C GLU A 314 -7.56 -0.43 -21.68
N ARG A 315 -6.92 -0.50 -22.83
CA ARG A 315 -5.46 -0.31 -22.92
C ARG A 315 -5.09 1.16 -22.76
N TRP A 316 -4.89 1.55 -21.51
CA TRP A 316 -4.26 2.82 -21.14
C TRP A 316 -2.75 2.85 -21.47
N LEU A 317 -2.20 1.76 -22.02
CA LEU A 317 -0.77 1.41 -22.04
C LEU A 317 -0.17 1.41 -23.45
N CYS A 318 -0.65 2.22 -24.38
CA CYS A 318 0.02 2.34 -25.68
C CYS A 318 0.23 3.79 -26.07
#